data_0ec7faf833093f924f6980af86c82750
#
_entry.id   0ec7faf833093f924f6980af86c82750
#
_cell.length_a   1.000
_cell.length_b   1.000
_cell.length_c   1.000
_cell.angle_alpha   90.00
_cell.angle_beta   90.00
_cell.angle_gamma   90.00
#
_symmetry.space_group_name_H-M   'P 1'
#
loop_
_entity.id
_entity.type
_entity.pdbx_description
1 polymer ?
#
loop_
_entity_poly.entity_id
_entity_poly.type
_entity_poly.pdbx_seq_one_letter_code
_entity_poly.pdbx_strand_id
1 'polypeptide(L)'
;MDDLLSGLSFLHELRPTIWFHGNHEARAAALTHSGNQIVAYAAGAVMAKMHDGLARYKTEIVPYRGILRESVRDLGGTAFLHGALFNVSAARDTAETIGRHCVFGHTHRVAVEAARTHGDAIGYNIGCLTRLDMEYAAGRRATCAWRHGLAYGEYLPDGTGCTVNVLTLSPHYRLPL
;
A
#
# COMPACT_ATOMS: atom_id res chain seq x y z
N MET A 1 5.16 9.99 -19.06
CA MET A 1 3.85 10.71 -18.96
C MET A 1 2.69 9.74 -18.87
N ASP A 2 2.72 8.65 -19.62
CA ASP A 2 1.62 7.68 -19.71
C ASP A 2 1.33 6.95 -18.39
N ASP A 3 2.34 6.60 -17.61
CA ASP A 3 2.16 5.94 -16.31
C ASP A 3 1.41 6.81 -15.29
N LEU A 4 1.68 8.13 -15.27
CA LEU A 4 0.97 9.05 -14.40
C LEU A 4 -0.50 9.19 -14.81
N LEU A 5 -0.77 9.28 -16.12
CA LEU A 5 -2.14 9.38 -16.61
C LEU A 5 -2.93 8.09 -16.35
N SER A 6 -2.30 6.93 -16.53
CA SER A 6 -2.92 5.63 -16.21
C SER A 6 -3.22 5.52 -14.71
N GLY A 7 -2.31 5.94 -13.85
CA GLY A 7 -2.52 5.96 -12.40
C GLY A 7 -3.67 6.90 -12.00
N LEU A 8 -3.76 8.09 -12.59
CA LEU A 8 -4.86 9.03 -12.35
C LEU A 8 -6.20 8.49 -12.85
N SER A 9 -6.22 7.82 -14.02
CA SER A 9 -7.43 7.15 -14.53
C SER A 9 -7.91 6.08 -13.57
N PHE A 10 -7.00 5.23 -13.08
CA PHE A 10 -7.31 4.21 -12.07
C PHE A 10 -7.88 4.83 -10.79
N LEU A 11 -7.31 5.93 -10.29
CA LEU A 11 -7.84 6.67 -9.15
C LEU A 11 -9.27 7.17 -9.37
N HIS A 12 -9.56 7.65 -10.59
CA HIS A 12 -10.89 8.12 -10.95
C HIS A 12 -11.95 7.00 -11.01
N GLU A 13 -11.55 5.82 -11.42
CA GLU A 13 -12.43 4.64 -11.42
C GLU A 13 -12.65 4.11 -10.00
N LEU A 14 -11.57 3.98 -9.22
CA LEU A 14 -11.60 3.40 -7.88
C LEU A 14 -12.30 4.30 -6.85
N ARG A 15 -12.16 5.62 -6.95
CA ARG A 15 -12.70 6.62 -5.99
C ARG A 15 -12.44 6.25 -4.53
N PRO A 16 -11.17 6.10 -4.12
CA PRO A 16 -10.84 5.60 -2.80
C PRO A 16 -11.32 6.54 -1.69
N THR A 17 -11.82 5.99 -0.60
CA THR A 17 -12.16 6.75 0.62
C THR A 17 -10.95 7.03 1.48
N ILE A 18 -9.95 6.13 1.46
CA ILE A 18 -8.69 6.26 2.17
C ILE A 18 -7.54 5.95 1.20
N TRP A 19 -6.51 6.80 1.20
CA TRP A 19 -5.31 6.62 0.42
C TRP A 19 -4.07 6.64 1.32
N PHE A 20 -3.31 5.59 1.31
CA PHE A 20 -2.04 5.53 2.03
C PHE A 20 -0.91 5.99 1.13
N HIS A 21 -0.24 7.08 1.49
CA HIS A 21 1.05 7.39 0.88
C HIS A 21 2.05 6.28 1.18
N GLY A 22 2.82 5.92 0.18
CA GLY A 22 3.94 5.01 0.31
C GLY A 22 5.29 5.73 0.31
N ASN A 23 6.34 4.94 0.33
CA ASN A 23 7.71 5.44 0.21
C ASN A 23 7.98 6.14 -1.14
N HIS A 24 7.20 5.88 -2.18
CA HIS A 24 7.30 6.55 -3.48
C HIS A 24 6.74 7.96 -3.41
N GLU A 25 5.56 8.17 -2.85
CA GLU A 25 4.98 9.49 -2.62
C GLU A 25 5.83 10.31 -1.67
N ALA A 26 6.37 9.69 -0.61
CA ALA A 26 7.29 10.36 0.31
C ALA A 26 8.57 10.86 -0.39
N ARG A 27 9.12 10.06 -1.31
CA ARG A 27 10.27 10.48 -2.13
C ARG A 27 9.90 11.60 -3.09
N ALA A 28 8.76 11.52 -3.75
CA ALA A 28 8.28 12.60 -4.62
C ALA A 28 8.06 13.90 -3.83
N ALA A 29 7.47 13.82 -2.65
CA ALA A 29 7.31 14.96 -1.76
C ALA A 29 8.68 15.56 -1.33
N ALA A 30 9.66 14.72 -1.00
CA ALA A 30 11.01 15.21 -0.69
C ALA A 30 11.68 15.92 -1.89
N LEU A 31 11.45 15.45 -3.11
CA LEU A 31 11.98 16.07 -4.33
C LEU A 31 11.39 17.45 -4.63
N THR A 32 10.26 17.83 -4.06
CA THR A 32 9.72 19.20 -4.17
C THR A 32 10.64 20.24 -3.54
N HIS A 33 11.52 19.81 -2.65
CA HIS A 33 12.54 20.65 -2.00
C HIS A 33 13.94 20.46 -2.62
N SER A 34 14.05 19.88 -3.81
CA SER A 34 15.33 19.69 -4.51
C SER A 34 15.99 21.03 -4.82
N GLY A 35 17.31 21.11 -4.66
CA GLY A 35 18.09 22.25 -5.13
C GLY A 35 18.08 22.44 -6.67
N ASN A 36 17.70 21.39 -7.41
CA ASN A 36 17.44 21.48 -8.85
C ASN A 36 15.99 21.92 -9.08
N GLN A 37 15.80 23.15 -9.55
CA GLN A 37 14.47 23.76 -9.77
C GLN A 37 13.59 22.97 -10.75
N ILE A 38 14.16 22.34 -11.77
CA ILE A 38 13.39 21.53 -12.73
C ILE A 38 12.83 20.29 -12.04
N VAL A 39 13.65 19.63 -11.21
CA VAL A 39 13.23 18.47 -10.44
C VAL A 39 12.16 18.85 -9.42
N ALA A 40 12.37 19.95 -8.68
CA ALA A 40 11.40 20.45 -7.71
C ALA A 40 10.07 20.79 -8.35
N TYR A 41 10.08 21.48 -9.49
CA TYR A 41 8.87 21.81 -10.25
C TYR A 41 8.13 20.55 -10.75
N ALA A 42 8.85 19.61 -11.35
CA ALA A 42 8.25 18.37 -11.86
C ALA A 42 7.62 17.53 -10.73
N ALA A 43 8.33 17.40 -9.61
CA ALA A 43 7.81 16.70 -8.43
C ALA A 43 6.56 17.38 -7.86
N GLY A 44 6.59 18.72 -7.75
CA GLY A 44 5.45 19.53 -7.31
C GLY A 44 4.23 19.34 -8.20
N ALA A 45 4.42 19.35 -9.51
CA ALA A 45 3.33 19.15 -10.48
C ALA A 45 2.69 17.75 -10.38
N VAL A 46 3.50 16.71 -10.16
CA VAL A 46 2.99 15.33 -9.95
C VAL A 46 2.19 15.23 -8.66
N MET A 47 2.74 15.75 -7.55
CA MET A 47 2.07 15.74 -6.25
C MET A 47 0.76 16.52 -6.27
N ALA A 48 0.74 17.69 -6.90
CA ALA A 48 -0.48 18.49 -7.04
C ALA A 48 -1.57 17.73 -7.79
N LYS A 49 -1.27 17.15 -8.96
CA LYS A 49 -2.24 16.36 -9.73
C LYS A 49 -2.81 15.18 -8.96
N MET A 50 -1.99 14.49 -8.19
CA MET A 50 -2.43 13.37 -7.35
C MET A 50 -3.37 13.88 -6.24
N HIS A 51 -2.98 14.93 -5.53
CA HIS A 51 -3.79 15.49 -4.44
C HIS A 51 -5.12 16.08 -4.96
N ASP A 52 -5.12 16.74 -6.10
CA ASP A 52 -6.34 17.26 -6.73
C ASP A 52 -7.30 16.12 -7.12
N GLY A 53 -6.73 15.01 -7.63
CA GLY A 53 -7.51 13.81 -7.94
C GLY A 53 -8.15 13.21 -6.69
N LEU A 54 -7.42 13.08 -5.59
CA LEU A 54 -7.91 12.55 -4.32
C LEU A 54 -8.92 13.49 -3.65
N ALA A 55 -8.67 14.81 -3.66
CA ALA A 55 -9.52 15.82 -3.06
C ALA A 55 -10.92 15.84 -3.69
N ARG A 56 -11.03 15.57 -5.01
CA ARG A 56 -12.30 15.46 -5.73
C ARG A 56 -13.27 14.47 -5.10
N TYR A 57 -12.75 13.39 -4.51
CA TYR A 57 -13.52 12.32 -3.85
C TYR A 57 -13.55 12.44 -2.33
N LYS A 58 -13.01 13.52 -1.77
CA LYS A 58 -12.86 13.72 -0.31
C LYS A 58 -12.08 12.57 0.34
N THR A 59 -11.11 12.03 -0.39
CA THR A 59 -10.28 10.92 0.08
C THR A 59 -9.45 11.35 1.28
N GLU A 60 -9.49 10.58 2.36
CA GLU A 60 -8.56 10.73 3.50
C GLU A 60 -7.16 10.31 3.06
N ILE A 61 -6.15 11.15 3.27
CA ILE A 61 -4.76 10.82 2.98
C ILE A 61 -4.06 10.48 4.28
N VAL A 62 -3.54 9.25 4.38
CA VAL A 62 -2.69 8.81 5.48
C VAL A 62 -1.23 8.99 5.04
N PRO A 63 -0.47 9.90 5.66
CA PRO A 63 0.89 10.19 5.24
C PRO A 63 1.86 9.05 5.58
N TYR A 64 2.87 8.84 4.73
CA TYR A 64 3.96 7.91 5.01
C TYR A 64 5.05 8.60 5.86
N ARG A 65 5.33 8.04 7.02
CA ARG A 65 6.36 8.57 7.93
C ARG A 65 7.58 7.67 8.08
N GLY A 66 7.61 6.51 7.40
CA GLY A 66 8.68 5.53 7.55
C GLY A 66 8.65 4.77 8.89
N ILE A 67 7.76 5.13 9.80
CA ILE A 67 7.55 4.49 11.10
C ILE A 67 6.20 3.78 11.05
N LEU A 68 6.19 2.47 11.25
CA LEU A 68 4.99 1.65 11.09
C LEU A 68 3.79 2.18 11.88
N ARG A 69 3.99 2.53 13.15
CA ARG A 69 2.90 2.95 14.04
C ARG A 69 2.33 4.33 13.75
N GLU A 70 3.04 5.17 13.00
CA GLU A 70 2.63 6.56 12.72
C GLU A 70 1.86 6.72 11.40
N SER A 71 1.80 5.67 10.59
CA SER A 71 1.19 5.68 9.25
C SER A 71 0.07 4.65 9.16
N VAL A 72 -0.75 4.56 10.20
CA VAL A 72 -1.79 3.53 10.37
C VAL A 72 -3.17 4.16 10.37
N ARG A 73 -4.11 3.49 9.70
CA ARG A 73 -5.55 3.71 9.87
C ARG A 73 -6.19 2.45 10.46
N ASP A 74 -6.91 2.59 11.55
CA ASP A 74 -7.66 1.50 12.15
C ASP A 74 -9.04 1.36 11.50
N LEU A 75 -9.38 0.14 11.10
CA LEU A 75 -10.72 -0.22 10.65
C LEU A 75 -11.12 -1.53 11.33
N GLY A 76 -12.11 -1.49 12.19
CA GLY A 76 -12.61 -2.65 12.92
C GLY A 76 -11.54 -3.40 13.74
N GLY A 77 -10.62 -2.68 14.39
CA GLY A 77 -9.55 -3.27 15.19
C GLY A 77 -8.34 -3.77 14.37
N THR A 78 -8.42 -3.72 13.05
CA THR A 78 -7.31 -4.09 12.14
C THR A 78 -6.57 -2.84 11.66
N ALA A 79 -5.25 -2.88 11.69
CA ALA A 79 -4.38 -1.80 11.25
C ALA A 79 -4.16 -1.86 9.73
N PHE A 80 -4.53 -0.81 9.01
CA PHE A 80 -4.24 -0.64 7.60
C PHE A 80 -3.11 0.36 7.43
N LEU A 81 -2.13 0.05 6.58
CA LEU A 81 -0.94 0.89 6.38
C LEU A 81 -0.27 0.58 5.02
N HIS A 82 0.64 1.46 4.58
CA HIS A 82 1.46 1.13 3.42
C HIS A 82 2.45 -0.01 3.71
N GLY A 83 3.06 -0.01 4.89
CA GLY A 83 4.16 -0.89 5.28
C GLY A 83 5.51 -0.19 5.19
N ALA A 84 6.51 -0.72 5.91
CA ALA A 84 7.89 -0.21 5.90
C ALA A 84 8.94 -1.34 5.93
N LEU A 85 8.57 -2.53 6.39
CA LEU A 85 9.48 -3.69 6.42
C LEU A 85 9.45 -4.39 5.05
N PHE A 86 10.65 -4.81 4.59
CA PHE A 86 10.82 -5.43 3.27
C PHE A 86 11.53 -6.80 3.31
N ASN A 87 11.82 -7.32 4.49
CA ASN A 87 12.42 -8.64 4.66
C ASN A 87 11.47 -9.78 4.24
N VAL A 88 11.96 -11.02 4.27
CA VAL A 88 11.19 -12.21 3.86
C VAL A 88 9.93 -12.40 4.70
N SER A 89 10.04 -12.13 6.00
CA SER A 89 8.96 -12.28 6.99
C SER A 89 8.23 -10.97 7.29
N ALA A 90 8.21 -10.03 6.34
CA ALA A 90 7.62 -8.71 6.56
C ALA A 90 6.17 -8.76 7.05
N ALA A 91 5.38 -9.76 6.64
CA ALA A 91 3.99 -9.93 7.10
C ALA A 91 3.95 -10.17 8.61
N ARG A 92 4.66 -11.17 9.07
CA ARG A 92 4.77 -11.51 10.50
C ARG A 92 5.36 -10.36 11.31
N ASP A 93 6.52 -9.86 10.88
CA ASP A 93 7.27 -8.87 11.65
C ASP A 93 6.53 -7.52 11.74
N THR A 94 5.70 -7.18 10.73
CA THR A 94 4.78 -6.03 10.80
C THR A 94 3.70 -6.27 11.85
N ALA A 95 3.06 -7.45 11.87
CA ALA A 95 2.03 -7.78 12.87
C ALA A 95 2.61 -7.76 14.29
N GLU A 96 3.81 -8.30 14.50
CA GLU A 96 4.52 -8.25 15.78
C GLU A 96 4.81 -6.81 16.22
N THR A 97 5.26 -5.95 15.30
CA THR A 97 5.55 -4.54 15.60
C THR A 97 4.29 -3.74 15.92
N ILE A 98 3.22 -3.96 15.18
CA ILE A 98 1.92 -3.28 15.38
C ILE A 98 1.20 -3.84 16.62
N GLY A 99 1.35 -5.14 16.90
CA GLY A 99 0.74 -5.83 18.05
C GLY A 99 -0.71 -6.26 17.82
N ARG A 100 -1.17 -6.31 16.55
CA ARG A 100 -2.53 -6.73 16.15
C ARG A 100 -2.58 -7.07 14.68
N HIS A 101 -3.75 -7.52 14.18
CA HIS A 101 -3.96 -7.73 12.74
C HIS A 101 -3.57 -6.50 11.94
N CYS A 102 -2.86 -6.69 10.83
CA CYS A 102 -2.47 -5.60 9.95
C CYS A 102 -2.51 -5.99 8.47
N VAL A 103 -2.96 -5.06 7.64
CA VAL A 103 -3.05 -5.19 6.18
C VAL A 103 -2.14 -4.15 5.53
N PHE A 104 -1.25 -4.57 4.64
CA PHE A 104 -0.29 -3.66 4.00
C PHE A 104 0.20 -4.19 2.64
N GLY A 105 0.79 -3.30 1.84
CA GLY A 105 1.41 -3.62 0.55
C GLY A 105 2.94 -3.60 0.61
N HIS A 106 3.57 -2.58 0.08
CA HIS A 106 5.00 -2.23 0.12
C HIS A 106 5.96 -3.25 -0.49
N THR A 107 5.94 -4.51 -0.06
CA THR A 107 6.89 -5.52 -0.54
C THR A 107 6.53 -6.12 -1.90
N HIS A 108 5.36 -5.82 -2.43
CA HIS A 108 4.80 -6.38 -3.66
C HIS A 108 4.63 -7.92 -3.65
N ARG A 109 4.69 -8.54 -2.47
CA ARG A 109 4.51 -9.98 -2.27
C ARG A 109 3.17 -10.25 -1.62
N VAL A 110 2.58 -11.39 -1.92
CA VAL A 110 1.41 -11.89 -1.19
C VAL A 110 1.91 -12.84 -0.10
N ALA A 111 1.55 -12.55 1.14
CA ALA A 111 1.87 -13.39 2.30
C ALA A 111 0.87 -13.15 3.43
N VAL A 112 0.46 -14.21 4.10
CA VAL A 112 -0.36 -14.15 5.32
C VAL A 112 0.37 -14.93 6.39
N GLU A 113 0.79 -14.25 7.45
CA GLU A 113 1.64 -14.86 8.49
C GLU A 113 1.18 -14.42 9.89
N ALA A 114 1.06 -15.38 10.79
CA ALA A 114 0.80 -15.11 12.20
C ALA A 114 2.05 -14.56 12.91
N ALA A 115 1.85 -13.65 13.83
CA ALA A 115 2.88 -13.21 14.77
C ALA A 115 3.34 -14.37 15.66
N ARG A 116 4.61 -14.35 16.07
CA ARG A 116 5.17 -15.34 17.02
C ARG A 116 4.92 -14.98 18.48
N THR A 117 4.30 -13.85 18.74
CA THR A 117 3.95 -13.37 20.08
C THR A 117 2.68 -14.03 20.59
N HIS A 118 2.46 -14.01 21.90
CA HIS A 118 1.18 -14.43 22.46
C HIS A 118 0.06 -13.51 21.94
N GLY A 119 -0.93 -14.09 21.30
CA GLY A 119 -2.04 -13.38 20.67
C GLY A 119 -2.37 -13.95 19.30
N ASP A 120 -3.35 -13.34 18.65
CA ASP A 120 -3.91 -13.76 17.37
C ASP A 120 -3.51 -12.84 16.21
N ALA A 121 -2.53 -11.95 16.40
CA ALA A 121 -2.10 -10.99 15.41
C ALA A 121 -1.63 -11.67 14.12
N ILE A 122 -2.19 -11.25 12.98
CA ILE A 122 -1.86 -11.76 11.65
C ILE A 122 -1.48 -10.56 10.76
N GLY A 123 -0.38 -10.71 10.04
CA GLY A 123 0.02 -9.78 8.99
C GLY A 123 -0.45 -10.27 7.61
N TYR A 124 -1.14 -9.39 6.90
CA TYR A 124 -1.65 -9.60 5.56
C TYR A 124 -0.88 -8.69 4.59
N ASN A 125 0.10 -9.22 3.90
CA ASN A 125 0.80 -8.54 2.81
C ASN A 125 0.06 -8.85 1.50
N ILE A 126 -0.54 -7.82 0.89
CA ILE A 126 -1.55 -8.00 -0.16
C ILE A 126 -1.01 -7.97 -1.59
N GLY A 127 0.30 -7.93 -1.78
CA GLY A 127 0.87 -7.83 -3.11
C GLY A 127 0.85 -6.41 -3.67
N CYS A 128 0.69 -6.29 -4.99
CA CYS A 128 0.63 -5.01 -5.69
C CYS A 128 -0.25 -5.09 -6.93
N LEU A 129 -0.57 -3.93 -7.51
CA LEU A 129 -1.23 -3.78 -8.81
C LEU A 129 -0.31 -3.11 -9.86
N THR A 130 0.97 -2.92 -9.53
CA THR A 130 1.95 -2.35 -10.44
C THR A 130 2.44 -3.39 -11.46
N ARG A 131 3.08 -2.94 -12.52
CA ARG A 131 3.77 -3.83 -13.47
C ARG A 131 4.82 -4.66 -12.73
N LEU A 132 4.92 -5.95 -13.06
CA LEU A 132 5.89 -6.87 -12.47
C LEU A 132 7.23 -6.91 -13.21
N ASP A 133 7.27 -6.36 -14.42
CA ASP A 133 8.40 -6.35 -15.37
C ASP A 133 9.18 -5.02 -15.40
N MET A 134 9.25 -4.32 -14.28
CA MET A 134 9.96 -3.04 -14.20
C MET A 134 11.47 -3.21 -14.40
N GLU A 135 12.07 -2.44 -15.30
CA GLU A 135 13.49 -2.52 -15.64
C GLU A 135 14.41 -2.37 -14.43
N TYR A 136 14.12 -1.43 -13.52
CA TYR A 136 14.93 -1.22 -12.31
C TYR A 136 14.92 -2.42 -11.36
N ALA A 137 13.95 -3.29 -11.51
CA ALA A 137 13.73 -4.48 -10.71
C ALA A 137 14.25 -5.76 -11.38
N ALA A 138 14.60 -5.68 -12.66
CA ALA A 138 15.07 -6.81 -13.45
C ALA A 138 16.30 -7.47 -12.81
N GLY A 139 16.29 -8.79 -12.70
CA GLY A 139 17.40 -9.58 -12.16
C GLY A 139 17.53 -9.55 -10.62
N ARG A 140 16.69 -8.81 -9.90
CA ARG A 140 16.71 -8.85 -8.43
C ARG A 140 15.89 -10.03 -7.91
N ARG A 141 16.52 -10.91 -7.12
CA ARG A 141 15.85 -12.08 -6.51
C ARG A 141 14.56 -11.70 -5.75
N ALA A 142 14.56 -10.54 -5.08
CA ALA A 142 13.40 -10.06 -4.32
C ALA A 142 12.18 -9.81 -5.22
N THR A 143 12.38 -9.40 -6.48
CA THR A 143 11.30 -9.09 -7.43
C THR A 143 10.69 -10.34 -8.07
N CYS A 144 11.40 -11.45 -8.07
CA CYS A 144 10.86 -12.74 -8.54
C CYS A 144 9.67 -13.21 -7.69
N ALA A 145 9.54 -12.71 -6.47
CA ALA A 145 8.43 -13.00 -5.57
C ALA A 145 7.26 -12.02 -5.67
N TRP A 146 7.34 -10.99 -6.50
CA TRP A 146 6.26 -10.04 -6.71
C TRP A 146 5.04 -10.71 -7.34
N ARG A 147 3.87 -10.33 -6.84
CA ARG A 147 2.58 -10.87 -7.30
C ARG A 147 1.53 -9.78 -7.32
N HIS A 148 0.67 -9.83 -8.32
CA HIS A 148 -0.57 -9.08 -8.27
C HIS A 148 -1.47 -9.66 -7.18
N GLY A 149 -2.02 -8.78 -6.36
CA GLY A 149 -2.90 -9.17 -5.29
C GLY A 149 -3.70 -8.01 -4.75
N LEU A 150 -4.76 -8.33 -4.05
CA LEU A 150 -5.59 -7.40 -3.31
C LEU A 150 -6.17 -8.09 -2.07
N ALA A 151 -6.68 -7.29 -1.15
CA ALA A 151 -7.51 -7.79 -0.06
C ALA A 151 -8.95 -7.27 -0.22
N TYR A 152 -9.89 -8.06 0.28
CA TYR A 152 -11.28 -7.68 0.43
C TYR A 152 -11.84 -8.21 1.75
N GLY A 153 -12.91 -7.61 2.22
CA GLY A 153 -13.53 -8.01 3.48
C GLY A 153 -14.48 -6.95 3.99
N GLU A 154 -14.88 -7.11 5.21
CA GLU A 154 -15.82 -6.23 5.90
C GLU A 154 -15.25 -5.80 7.25
N TYR A 155 -15.61 -4.63 7.72
CA TYR A 155 -15.29 -4.19 9.08
C TYR A 155 -16.53 -3.63 9.76
N LEU A 156 -16.59 -3.81 11.08
CA LEU A 156 -17.63 -3.21 11.90
C LEU A 156 -17.18 -1.82 12.35
N PRO A 157 -17.98 -0.77 12.12
CA PRO A 157 -17.60 0.61 12.47
C PRO A 157 -17.38 0.84 13.97
N ASP A 158 -17.93 -0.03 14.81
CA ASP A 158 -17.74 0.00 16.27
C ASP A 158 -16.36 -0.50 16.72
N GLY A 159 -15.51 -0.95 15.80
CA GLY A 159 -14.17 -1.42 16.07
C GLY A 159 -14.08 -2.86 16.59
N THR A 160 -15.20 -3.62 16.59
CA THR A 160 -15.25 -4.96 17.19
C THR A 160 -14.86 -6.08 16.24
N GLY A 161 -14.68 -5.82 14.95
CA GLY A 161 -14.30 -6.85 14.00
C GLY A 161 -13.95 -6.34 12.61
N CYS A 162 -13.04 -7.08 11.97
CA CYS A 162 -12.69 -6.93 10.58
C CYS A 162 -12.38 -8.30 9.98
N THR A 163 -12.96 -8.62 8.83
CA THR A 163 -12.58 -9.79 8.05
C THR A 163 -11.64 -9.39 6.94
N VAL A 164 -10.60 -10.17 6.71
CA VAL A 164 -9.60 -9.92 5.66
C VAL A 164 -9.38 -11.19 4.86
N ASN A 165 -9.65 -11.12 3.57
CA ASN A 165 -9.34 -12.17 2.60
C ASN A 165 -8.32 -11.61 1.62
N VAL A 166 -7.22 -12.33 1.39
CA VAL A 166 -6.17 -11.93 0.44
C VAL A 166 -6.26 -12.79 -0.81
N LEU A 167 -6.29 -12.13 -1.95
CA LEU A 167 -6.32 -12.77 -3.26
C LEU A 167 -5.03 -12.53 -4.00
N THR A 168 -4.45 -13.60 -4.56
CA THR A 168 -3.43 -13.49 -5.60
C THR A 168 -4.12 -13.44 -6.96
N LEU A 169 -3.91 -12.34 -7.69
CA LEU A 169 -4.51 -12.18 -9.01
C LEU A 169 -3.63 -12.84 -10.08
N SER A 170 -4.26 -13.54 -10.99
CA SER A 170 -3.65 -14.04 -12.20
C SER A 170 -4.55 -13.73 -13.41
N PRO A 171 -4.04 -13.79 -14.65
CA PRO A 171 -4.87 -13.56 -15.84
C PRO A 171 -6.07 -14.50 -15.95
N HIS A 172 -6.02 -15.62 -15.25
CA HIS A 172 -7.07 -16.65 -15.25
C HIS A 172 -7.92 -16.66 -13.98
N TYR A 173 -7.65 -15.74 -13.03
CA TYR A 173 -8.39 -15.70 -11.79
C TYR A 173 -9.77 -15.08 -11.99
N ARG A 174 -10.80 -15.77 -11.48
CA ARG A 174 -12.16 -15.22 -11.37
C ARG A 174 -12.45 -15.02 -9.89
N LEU A 175 -12.94 -13.84 -9.54
CA LEU A 175 -13.41 -13.59 -8.18
C LEU A 175 -14.52 -14.58 -7.84
N PRO A 176 -14.48 -15.25 -6.68
CA PRO A 176 -15.63 -15.96 -6.18
C PRO A 176 -16.74 -14.94 -5.93
N LEU A 177 -17.79 -15.01 -6.71
CA LEU A 177 -19.01 -14.21 -6.56
C LEU A 177 -19.96 -14.91 -5.61
#